data_9cb39a9d49b33f4e70244e014a71bc40
#
_entry.id   9cb39a9d49b33f4e70244e014a71bc40
#
_cell.length_a   1.000
_cell.length_b   1.000
_cell.length_c   1.000
_cell.angle_alpha   90.00
_cell.angle_beta   90.00
_cell.angle_gamma   90.00
#
_symmetry.space_group_name_H-M   'P 1'
#
loop_
_entity.id
_entity.type
_entity.pdbx_description
1 polymer ?
#
loop_
_entity_poly.entity_id
_entity_poly.type
_entity_poly.pdbx_seq_one_letter_code
_entity_poly.pdbx_strand_id
1 'polypeptide(L)' 'MEGKLPFSCAVCGGKTDYPLSELREGAVLNCPFCKLSLTLQGHMWEYVEKEIKELKKKG' A
#
# COMPACT_ATOMS: atom_id res chain seq x y z
N MET A 1 1.55 5.56 -17.16
CA MET A 1 0.39 4.90 -16.61
C MET A 1 0.64 4.49 -15.19
N GLU A 2 -0.29 4.77 -14.36
CA GLU A 2 -0.15 4.45 -12.96
C GLU A 2 -0.72 3.08 -12.67
N GLY A 3 -0.01 2.34 -11.84
CA GLY A 3 -0.48 1.05 -11.41
C GLY A 3 -1.10 1.15 -10.04
N LYS A 4 -1.59 0.02 -9.58
CA LYS A 4 -2.15 -0.10 -8.24
C LYS A 4 -1.43 -1.22 -7.52
N LEU A 5 -1.31 -1.08 -6.21
CA LEU A 5 -0.66 -2.08 -5.39
C LEU A 5 -1.70 -2.72 -4.46
N PRO A 6 -1.86 -4.05 -4.51
CA PRO A 6 -2.83 -4.71 -3.66
C PRO A 6 -2.31 -4.85 -2.23
N PHE A 7 -3.20 -4.61 -1.28
CA PHE A 7 -2.88 -4.76 0.13
C PHE A 7 -3.92 -5.67 0.79
N SER A 8 -3.46 -6.53 1.68
CA SER A 8 -4.34 -7.39 2.45
C SER A 8 -4.37 -6.89 3.88
N CYS A 9 -5.56 -6.72 4.42
CA CYS A 9 -5.70 -6.31 5.80
C CYS A 9 -5.46 -7.51 6.71
N ALA A 10 -4.53 -7.37 7.66
CA ALA A 10 -4.21 -8.46 8.57
C ALA A 10 -5.31 -8.70 9.60
N VAL A 11 -6.19 -7.75 9.78
CA VAL A 11 -7.25 -7.84 10.78
C VAL A 11 -8.51 -8.49 10.21
N CYS A 12 -8.99 -8.00 9.08
CA CYS A 12 -10.23 -8.52 8.50
C CYS A 12 -10.02 -9.38 7.26
N GLY A 13 -8.79 -9.45 6.77
CA GLY A 13 -8.47 -10.25 5.59
C GLY A 13 -8.96 -9.68 4.26
N GLY A 14 -9.51 -8.48 4.29
CA GLY A 14 -9.99 -7.85 3.06
C GLY A 14 -8.84 -7.37 2.20
N LYS A 15 -9.04 -7.39 0.89
CA LYS A 15 -8.04 -6.92 -0.06
C LYS A 15 -8.48 -5.61 -0.67
N THR A 16 -7.55 -4.67 -0.79
CA THR A 16 -7.84 -3.36 -1.35
C THR A 16 -6.67 -2.91 -2.20
N ASP A 17 -6.98 -2.34 -3.37
CA ASP A 17 -5.94 -1.82 -4.25
C ASP A 17 -5.79 -0.33 -3.99
N TYR A 18 -4.55 0.12 -3.88
CA TYR A 18 -4.25 1.54 -3.69
C TYR A 18 -3.43 2.04 -4.87
N PRO A 19 -3.74 3.22 -5.39
CA PRO A 19 -2.97 3.78 -6.50
C PRO A 19 -1.57 4.17 -6.04
N LEU A 20 -0.59 3.95 -6.90
CA LEU A 20 0.80 4.25 -6.55
C LEU A 20 1.01 5.71 -6.21
N SER A 21 0.21 6.59 -6.79
CA SER A 21 0.33 8.02 -6.53
C SER A 21 0.04 8.39 -5.08
N GLU A 22 -0.68 7.54 -4.35
CA GLU A 22 -0.98 7.81 -2.96
C GLU A 22 -0.06 7.08 -2.00
N LEU A 23 0.80 6.24 -2.52
CA LEU A 23 1.72 5.46 -1.69
C LEU A 23 3.05 6.20 -1.57
N ARG A 24 3.29 6.77 -0.39
CA ARG A 24 4.51 7.49 -0.11
C ARG A 24 4.80 7.39 1.38
N GLU A 25 6.02 7.79 1.76
CA GLU A 25 6.40 7.74 3.16
C GLU A 25 5.51 8.68 3.98
N GLY A 26 4.95 8.14 5.04
CA GLY A 26 4.06 8.92 5.89
C GLY A 26 2.60 8.89 5.47
N ALA A 27 2.28 8.22 4.36
CA ALA A 27 0.90 8.15 3.91
C ALA A 27 0.08 7.26 4.86
N VAL A 28 -1.18 7.65 5.06
CA VAL A 28 -2.09 6.88 5.90
C VAL A 28 -3.08 6.16 5.01
N LEU A 29 -3.15 4.85 5.17
CA LEU A 29 -4.08 4.02 4.42
C LEU A 29 -5.18 3.54 5.34
N ASN A 30 -6.42 3.65 4.89
CA ASN A 30 -7.57 3.21 5.67
C ASN A 30 -8.22 1.99 5.04
N CYS A 31 -8.43 0.96 5.84
CA CYS A 31 -9.10 -0.23 5.36
C CYS A 31 -10.61 0.07 5.26
N PRO A 32 -11.22 -0.10 4.08
CA PRO A 32 -12.65 0.19 3.92
C PRO A 32 -13.55 -0.85 4.58
N PHE A 33 -12.99 -1.96 5.00
CA PHE A 33 -13.78 -3.02 5.61
C PHE A 33 -13.85 -2.93 7.13
N CYS A 34 -12.72 -2.73 7.78
CA CYS A 34 -12.68 -2.65 9.23
C CYS A 34 -12.25 -1.27 9.75
N LYS A 35 -12.04 -0.34 8.84
CA LYS A 35 -11.67 1.04 9.16
C LYS A 35 -10.35 1.16 9.92
N LEU A 36 -9.48 0.18 9.76
CA LEU A 36 -8.16 0.24 10.38
C LEU A 36 -7.29 1.24 9.64
N SER A 37 -6.58 2.08 10.40
CA SER A 37 -5.66 3.04 9.81
C SER A 37 -4.25 2.49 9.86
N LEU A 38 -3.51 2.64 8.77
CA LEU A 38 -2.15 2.17 8.68
C LEU A 38 -1.27 3.28 8.13
N THR A 39 -0.21 3.62 8.84
CA THR A 39 0.73 4.64 8.39
C THR A 39 1.94 3.96 7.77
N LEU A 40 2.30 4.41 6.56
CA LEU A 40 3.46 3.87 5.85
C LEU A 40 4.73 4.55 6.36
N GLN A 41 5.43 3.88 7.27
CA GLN A 41 6.67 4.40 7.82
C GLN A 41 7.55 3.25 8.29
N GLY A 42 8.84 3.52 8.46
CA GLY A 42 9.77 2.50 8.92
C GLY A 42 9.82 1.30 7.99
N HIS A 43 9.78 0.12 8.57
CA HIS A 43 9.85 -1.13 7.79
C HIS A 43 8.67 -1.28 6.85
N MET A 44 7.51 -0.79 7.26
CA MET A 44 6.32 -0.88 6.41
C MET A 44 6.52 -0.09 5.13
N TRP A 45 7.09 1.12 5.25
CA TRP A 45 7.36 1.93 4.08
C TRP A 45 8.42 1.29 3.19
N GLU A 46 9.45 0.72 3.79
CA GLU A 46 10.50 0.06 3.02
C GLU A 46 9.93 -1.07 2.18
N TYR A 47 9.01 -1.83 2.77
CA TYR A 47 8.37 -2.93 2.07
C TYR A 47 7.54 -2.41 0.88
N VAL A 48 6.75 -1.39 1.13
CA VAL A 48 5.90 -0.81 0.09
C VAL A 48 6.75 -0.20 -1.02
N GLU A 49 7.81 0.51 -0.65
CA GLU A 49 8.70 1.13 -1.64
C GLU A 49 9.32 0.07 -2.54
N LYS A 50 9.71 -1.05 -1.97
CA LYS A 50 10.29 -2.14 -2.73
C LYS A 50 9.28 -2.68 -3.75
N GLU A 51 8.04 -2.85 -3.32
CA GLU A 51 6.99 -3.34 -4.20
C GLU A 51 6.71 -2.37 -5.35
N ILE A 52 6.73 -1.09 -5.05
CA ILE A 52 6.52 -0.06 -6.07
C ILE A 52 7.63 -0.10 -7.11
N LYS A 53 8.87 -0.25 -6.67
CA LYS A 53 10.00 -0.33 -7.58
C LYS A 53 9.92 -1.54 -8.48
N GLU A 54 9.45 -2.65 -7.92
CA GLU A 54 9.30 -3.88 -8.70
C GLU A 54 8.25 -3.68 -9.80
N LEU A 55 7.16 -3.02 -9.47
CA LEU A 55 6.11 -2.75 -10.46
C LEU A 55 6.61 -1.85 -11.58
N LYS A 56 7.35 -0.81 -11.23
CA LYS A 56 7.89 0.11 -12.23
C LYS A 56 8.91 -0.57 -13.10
N LYS A 57 9.66 -1.50 -12.55
CA LYS A 57 10.67 -2.21 -13.28
C LYS A 57 10.05 -3.10 -14.34
N LYS A 58 8.90 -3.68 -14.05
CA LYS A 58 8.20 -4.55 -14.97
C LYS A 58 7.43 -3.78 -16.04
N GLY A 59 7.00 -2.59 -15.68
CA GLY A 59 6.26 -1.74 -16.59
C GLY A 59 7.17 -0.97 -17.48
#